data_e047966287e4cc103ae1597ae20167fd
#
_entry.id   e047966287e4cc103ae1597ae20167fd
#
_cell.length_a   1.000
_cell.length_b   1.000
_cell.length_c   1.000
_cell.angle_alpha   90.00
_cell.angle_beta   90.00
_cell.angle_gamma   90.00
#
_symmetry.space_group_name_H-M   'P 1'
#
loop_
_entity.id
_entity.type
_entity.pdbx_description
1 polymer ?
#
loop_
_entity_poly.entity_id
_entity_poly.type
_entity_poly.pdbx_seq_one_letter_code
_entity_poly.pdbx_strand_id
1 'polypeptide(L)'
;MDAFILLGSFVALILLGMPVAYALGLSALIGAWYIDIPLQAMMIQVASGVNKFSLLAIPFFVLAGAIMAEGGMSRRLVAFAGVLVGFVRGGLSLVNITASTFFGAISGSSVADTASVGSVLIPEMERKGYPREFSTAVTVSGSVQALLTPPSHNSVLYSLAAGGTVSIASLFMAGVMPGLLLSAVMMGLCLIFAKKRNYPKGEVIPLRQALKIAGEALWGLMAMVIILGGILSGVFTATESAAVAVVWSFFVTMFVYRDYKWRELPKLMHRTVRTISIVMILIGFAASFGYVMTLMQIPSKITTAFLTLSDNRYVILMCINFMLLLLGTVMDMAPLILILTPILLPVITGIGVDPVHFGMIMLVNLGIGLITPPVGAVLFVGSAIGKVSIEATVKALLPFYLALFLVLMAVTYIPAISLWLPSVVL
;
A
#
# COMPACT_ATOMS: atom_id res chain seq x y z
N MET A 1 7.41 -5.78 -32.93
CA MET A 1 8.12 -7.01 -32.61
C MET A 1 8.78 -6.90 -31.23
N ASP A 2 9.55 -5.84 -30.97
CA ASP A 2 10.35 -5.63 -29.74
C ASP A 2 9.53 -5.68 -28.45
N ALA A 3 8.41 -4.94 -28.40
CA ALA A 3 7.51 -4.96 -27.23
C ALA A 3 6.95 -6.35 -26.94
N PHE A 4 6.69 -7.14 -27.99
CA PHE A 4 6.18 -8.50 -27.86
C PHE A 4 7.23 -9.45 -27.30
N ILE A 5 8.51 -9.27 -27.64
CA ILE A 5 9.60 -10.09 -27.10
C ILE A 5 9.80 -9.81 -25.62
N LEU A 6 9.91 -8.54 -25.23
CA LEU A 6 10.16 -8.17 -23.83
C LEU A 6 8.97 -8.47 -22.93
N LEU A 7 7.79 -7.96 -23.28
CA LEU A 7 6.58 -8.13 -22.46
C LEU A 7 6.02 -9.55 -22.58
N GLY A 8 6.10 -10.17 -23.76
CA GLY A 8 5.64 -11.54 -23.99
C GLY A 8 6.48 -12.55 -23.22
N SER A 9 7.83 -12.43 -23.24
CA SER A 9 8.69 -13.30 -22.42
C SER A 9 8.44 -13.12 -20.93
N PHE A 10 8.22 -11.88 -20.47
CA PHE A 10 7.87 -11.61 -19.07
C PHE A 10 6.56 -12.32 -18.66
N VAL A 11 5.50 -12.15 -19.45
CA VAL A 11 4.21 -12.80 -19.19
C VAL A 11 4.34 -14.32 -19.25
N ALA A 12 5.04 -14.86 -20.25
CA ALA A 12 5.27 -16.30 -20.37
C ALA A 12 5.99 -16.88 -19.14
N LEU A 13 7.04 -16.22 -18.65
CA LEU A 13 7.78 -16.65 -17.46
C LEU A 13 6.90 -16.63 -16.20
N ILE A 14 6.03 -15.63 -16.05
CA ILE A 14 5.06 -15.59 -14.94
C ILE A 14 4.05 -16.74 -15.06
N LEU A 15 3.52 -17.02 -16.25
CA LEU A 15 2.58 -18.11 -16.47
C LEU A 15 3.20 -19.49 -16.20
N LEU A 16 4.52 -19.61 -16.37
CA LEU A 16 5.30 -20.79 -15.97
C LEU A 16 5.53 -20.89 -14.46
N GLY A 17 5.01 -19.94 -13.67
CA GLY A 17 5.13 -19.94 -12.19
C GLY A 17 6.41 -19.35 -11.66
N MET A 18 7.20 -18.63 -12.49
CA MET A 18 8.42 -17.97 -12.02
C MET A 18 8.11 -16.77 -11.13
N PRO A 19 8.81 -16.57 -9.99
CA PRO A 19 8.67 -15.36 -9.19
C PRO A 19 8.95 -14.10 -10.01
N VAL A 20 8.13 -13.06 -9.82
CA VAL A 20 8.10 -11.83 -10.64
C VAL A 20 9.48 -11.18 -10.78
N ALA A 21 10.26 -11.12 -9.69
CA ALA A 21 11.60 -10.52 -9.74
C ALA A 21 12.51 -11.23 -10.76
N TYR A 22 12.53 -12.58 -10.74
CA TYR A 22 13.34 -13.35 -11.70
C TYR A 22 12.78 -13.29 -13.11
N ALA A 23 11.46 -13.26 -13.27
CA ALA A 23 10.81 -13.06 -14.57
C ALA A 23 11.23 -11.72 -15.20
N LEU A 24 11.32 -10.64 -14.40
CA LEU A 24 11.82 -9.33 -14.85
C LEU A 24 13.28 -9.40 -15.29
N GLY A 25 14.14 -10.01 -14.48
CA GLY A 25 15.57 -10.12 -14.80
C GLY A 25 15.80 -10.94 -16.06
N LEU A 26 15.15 -12.11 -16.20
CA LEU A 26 15.31 -12.98 -17.37
C LEU A 26 14.71 -12.37 -18.63
N SER A 27 13.54 -11.76 -18.56
CA SER A 27 12.95 -11.09 -19.73
C SER A 27 13.79 -9.89 -20.17
N ALA A 28 14.38 -9.14 -19.21
CA ALA A 28 15.32 -8.09 -19.52
C ALA A 28 16.58 -8.63 -20.24
N LEU A 29 17.10 -9.79 -19.83
CA LEU A 29 18.23 -10.45 -20.50
C LEU A 29 17.85 -10.93 -21.92
N ILE A 30 16.67 -11.53 -22.09
CA ILE A 30 16.15 -11.93 -23.40
C ILE A 30 16.02 -10.71 -24.32
N GLY A 31 15.43 -9.63 -23.81
CA GLY A 31 15.30 -8.38 -24.56
C GLY A 31 16.65 -7.75 -24.91
N ALA A 32 17.58 -7.72 -23.97
CA ALA A 32 18.94 -7.20 -24.19
C ALA A 32 19.69 -8.00 -25.26
N TRP A 33 19.60 -9.33 -25.20
CA TRP A 33 20.17 -10.22 -26.22
C TRP A 33 19.57 -9.97 -27.60
N TYR A 34 18.27 -9.73 -27.68
CA TYR A 34 17.59 -9.45 -28.95
C TYR A 34 18.04 -8.14 -29.61
N ILE A 35 18.41 -7.11 -28.81
CA ILE A 35 18.88 -5.80 -29.31
C ILE A 35 20.40 -5.62 -29.19
N ASP A 36 21.15 -6.72 -29.04
CA ASP A 36 22.61 -6.76 -28.94
C ASP A 36 23.22 -5.86 -27.82
N ILE A 37 22.56 -5.78 -26.69
CA ILE A 37 23.07 -5.07 -25.51
C ILE A 37 24.01 -5.99 -24.71
N PRO A 38 25.24 -5.55 -24.39
CA PRO A 38 26.18 -6.36 -23.64
C PRO A 38 25.70 -6.60 -22.20
N LEU A 39 25.93 -7.81 -21.69
CA LEU A 39 25.56 -8.22 -20.32
C LEU A 39 26.09 -7.28 -19.25
N GLN A 40 27.26 -6.68 -19.46
CA GLN A 40 27.85 -5.69 -18.56
C GLN A 40 26.94 -4.48 -18.34
N ALA A 41 26.30 -3.96 -19.40
CA ALA A 41 25.37 -2.84 -19.30
C ALA A 41 24.16 -3.22 -18.44
N MET A 42 23.66 -4.45 -18.58
CA MET A 42 22.54 -4.97 -17.78
C MET A 42 22.93 -5.04 -16.29
N MET A 43 24.13 -5.55 -15.97
CA MET A 43 24.61 -5.62 -14.58
C MET A 43 24.81 -4.24 -13.96
N ILE A 44 25.30 -3.27 -14.74
CA ILE A 44 25.41 -1.87 -14.31
C ILE A 44 24.03 -1.29 -13.98
N GLN A 45 23.00 -1.59 -14.78
CA GLN A 45 21.63 -1.11 -14.52
C GLN A 45 21.03 -1.76 -13.26
N VAL A 46 21.26 -3.04 -13.04
CA VAL A 46 20.85 -3.70 -11.78
C VAL A 46 21.51 -3.03 -10.58
N ALA A 47 22.83 -2.82 -10.63
CA ALA A 47 23.59 -2.20 -9.56
C ALA A 47 23.17 -0.73 -9.32
N SER A 48 22.99 0.06 -10.38
CA SER A 48 22.57 1.46 -10.28
C SER A 48 21.13 1.58 -9.79
N GLY A 49 20.28 0.61 -10.14
CA GLY A 49 18.90 0.52 -9.67
C GLY A 49 18.79 0.43 -8.15
N VAL A 50 19.68 -0.33 -7.52
CA VAL A 50 19.69 -0.48 -6.05
C VAL A 50 20.60 0.52 -5.33
N ASN A 51 21.46 1.24 -6.04
CA ASN A 51 22.39 2.21 -5.48
C ASN A 51 21.83 3.64 -5.47
N LYS A 52 20.59 3.81 -5.03
CA LYS A 52 19.96 5.13 -4.86
C LYS A 52 19.73 5.42 -3.38
N PHE A 53 20.21 6.57 -2.88
CA PHE A 53 20.08 6.93 -1.46
C PHE A 53 18.63 6.93 -0.97
N SER A 54 17.70 7.41 -1.78
CA SER A 54 16.27 7.42 -1.46
C SER A 54 15.66 6.03 -1.28
N LEU A 55 16.29 4.98 -1.84
CA LEU A 55 15.87 3.59 -1.63
C LEU A 55 16.01 3.12 -0.17
N LEU A 56 16.94 3.70 0.58
CA LEU A 56 17.13 3.33 2.00
C LEU A 56 15.89 3.64 2.85
N ALA A 57 15.00 4.53 2.40
CA ALA A 57 13.74 4.76 3.08
C ALA A 57 12.87 3.50 3.18
N ILE A 58 12.87 2.63 2.14
CA ILE A 58 12.06 1.41 2.11
C ILE A 58 12.48 0.41 3.19
N PRO A 59 13.78 -0.02 3.28
CA PRO A 59 14.25 -0.85 4.38
C PRO A 59 13.90 -0.32 5.76
N PHE A 60 14.09 0.98 5.98
CA PHE A 60 13.82 1.59 7.28
C PHE A 60 12.31 1.62 7.60
N PHE A 61 11.45 1.98 6.65
CA PHE A 61 9.99 1.92 6.89
C PHE A 61 9.50 0.49 7.13
N VAL A 62 9.99 -0.49 6.35
CA VAL A 62 9.66 -1.90 6.56
C VAL A 62 10.11 -2.39 7.94
N LEU A 63 11.32 -2.02 8.36
CA LEU A 63 11.83 -2.37 9.68
C LEU A 63 11.05 -1.70 10.81
N ALA A 64 10.79 -0.38 10.71
CA ALA A 64 9.99 0.34 11.69
C ALA A 64 8.59 -0.27 11.82
N GLY A 65 7.91 -0.54 10.70
CA GLY A 65 6.61 -1.19 10.66
C GLY A 65 6.62 -2.59 11.30
N ALA A 66 7.65 -3.41 11.02
CA ALA A 66 7.81 -4.73 11.61
C ALA A 66 8.01 -4.68 13.13
N ILE A 67 8.86 -3.78 13.63
CA ILE A 67 9.09 -3.56 15.07
C ILE A 67 7.79 -3.15 15.76
N MET A 68 7.04 -2.23 15.17
CA MET A 68 5.78 -1.76 15.74
C MET A 68 4.68 -2.84 15.71
N ALA A 69 4.59 -3.60 14.63
CA ALA A 69 3.60 -4.65 14.48
C ALA A 69 3.76 -5.74 15.54
N GLU A 70 4.99 -6.21 15.77
CA GLU A 70 5.30 -7.24 16.77
C GLU A 70 5.41 -6.68 18.19
N GLY A 71 5.69 -5.37 18.34
CA GLY A 71 5.84 -4.66 19.61
C GLY A 71 4.55 -4.31 20.34
N GLY A 72 3.41 -4.93 19.98
CA GLY A 72 2.13 -4.73 20.67
C GLY A 72 1.45 -3.38 20.39
N MET A 73 1.94 -2.63 19.40
CA MET A 73 1.38 -1.35 18.99
C MET A 73 -0.04 -1.49 18.46
N SER A 74 -0.29 -2.49 17.62
CA SER A 74 -1.60 -2.72 17.00
C SER A 74 -2.71 -2.87 18.04
N ARG A 75 -2.48 -3.58 19.17
CA ARG A 75 -3.45 -3.70 20.25
C ARG A 75 -3.79 -2.34 20.89
N ARG A 76 -2.80 -1.46 21.05
CA ARG A 76 -3.00 -0.13 21.65
C ARG A 76 -3.75 0.80 20.70
N LEU A 77 -3.44 0.74 19.42
CA LEU A 77 -4.16 1.50 18.38
C LEU A 77 -5.61 1.02 18.23
N VAL A 78 -5.86 -0.29 18.29
CA VAL A 78 -7.22 -0.85 18.32
C VAL A 78 -7.98 -0.36 19.57
N ALA A 79 -7.36 -0.39 20.74
CA ALA A 79 -7.97 0.12 21.97
C ALA A 79 -8.28 1.62 21.86
N PHE A 80 -7.37 2.41 21.29
CA PHE A 80 -7.57 3.84 21.08
C PHE A 80 -8.69 4.12 20.04
N ALA A 81 -8.72 3.39 18.93
CA ALA A 81 -9.83 3.47 18.00
C ALA A 81 -11.16 3.12 18.68
N GLY A 82 -11.15 2.16 19.62
CA GLY A 82 -12.31 1.82 20.46
C GLY A 82 -12.82 3.00 21.31
N VAL A 83 -11.90 3.82 21.83
CA VAL A 83 -12.25 5.06 22.55
C VAL A 83 -12.96 6.05 21.63
N LEU A 84 -12.45 6.21 20.39
CA LEU A 84 -12.94 7.23 19.45
C LEU A 84 -14.29 6.90 18.83
N VAL A 85 -14.51 5.65 18.43
CA VAL A 85 -15.67 5.26 17.62
C VAL A 85 -16.39 4.01 18.13
N GLY A 86 -15.88 3.36 19.17
CA GLY A 86 -16.39 2.07 19.64
C GLY A 86 -17.79 2.13 20.25
N PHE A 87 -18.20 3.28 20.80
CA PHE A 87 -19.48 3.47 21.48
C PHE A 87 -20.70 3.52 20.56
N VAL A 88 -20.49 3.62 19.25
CA VAL A 88 -21.57 3.68 18.24
C VAL A 88 -22.15 2.28 17.98
N ARG A 89 -23.39 2.19 17.48
CA ARG A 89 -23.96 0.92 17.01
C ARG A 89 -23.11 0.36 15.87
N GLY A 90 -22.70 -0.90 16.00
CA GLY A 90 -21.75 -1.48 15.05
C GLY A 90 -20.31 -1.00 15.27
N GLY A 91 -20.02 -0.45 16.43
CA GLY A 91 -18.76 0.23 16.76
C GLY A 91 -17.51 -0.56 16.45
N LEU A 92 -17.51 -1.90 16.62
CA LEU A 92 -16.34 -2.72 16.32
C LEU A 92 -15.94 -2.72 14.82
N SER A 93 -16.90 -2.58 13.91
CA SER A 93 -16.56 -2.43 12.49
C SER A 93 -15.96 -1.05 12.18
N LEU A 94 -16.39 0.00 12.89
CA LEU A 94 -15.77 1.33 12.80
C LEU A 94 -14.38 1.34 13.43
N VAL A 95 -14.23 0.67 14.58
CA VAL A 95 -12.93 0.47 15.25
C VAL A 95 -11.94 -0.21 14.32
N ASN A 96 -12.38 -1.22 13.56
CA ASN A 96 -11.56 -1.92 12.60
C ASN A 96 -10.99 -0.96 11.53
N ILE A 97 -11.83 -0.17 10.91
CA ILE A 97 -11.42 0.79 9.88
C ILE A 97 -10.53 1.90 10.47
N THR A 98 -10.88 2.45 11.64
CA THR A 98 -10.09 3.48 12.31
C THR A 98 -8.73 2.94 12.76
N ALA A 99 -8.68 1.73 13.30
CA ALA A 99 -7.44 1.08 13.69
C ALA A 99 -6.54 0.82 12.48
N SER A 100 -7.11 0.40 11.34
CA SER A 100 -6.39 0.25 10.07
C SER A 100 -5.86 1.58 9.54
N THR A 101 -6.57 2.71 9.74
CA THR A 101 -6.04 4.04 9.42
C THR A 101 -4.79 4.35 10.23
N PHE A 102 -4.84 4.15 11.54
CA PHE A 102 -3.70 4.43 12.42
C PHE A 102 -2.54 3.46 12.22
N PHE A 103 -2.83 2.17 12.10
CA PHE A 103 -1.80 1.16 11.89
C PHE A 103 -1.19 1.27 10.48
N GLY A 104 -2.01 1.61 9.49
CA GLY A 104 -1.58 1.88 8.12
C GLY A 104 -0.57 3.03 8.04
N ALA A 105 -0.81 4.11 8.80
CA ALA A 105 0.11 5.25 8.94
C ALA A 105 1.46 4.88 9.56
N ILE A 106 1.62 3.66 10.05
CA ILE A 106 2.84 3.17 10.67
C ILE A 106 3.49 2.10 9.80
N SER A 107 2.69 1.13 9.32
CA SER A 107 3.18 -0.04 8.58
C SER A 107 3.32 0.22 7.07
N GLY A 108 2.47 1.07 6.50
CA GLY A 108 2.39 1.32 5.06
C GLY A 108 2.02 0.08 4.23
N SER A 109 1.55 -1.00 4.86
CA SER A 109 1.32 -2.30 4.24
C SER A 109 -0.07 -2.86 4.57
N SER A 110 -0.88 -3.07 3.55
CA SER A 110 -2.21 -3.66 3.67
C SER A 110 -2.16 -5.11 4.20
N VAL A 111 -1.15 -5.88 3.80
CA VAL A 111 -0.92 -7.25 4.30
C VAL A 111 -0.60 -7.25 5.79
N ALA A 112 0.32 -6.36 6.22
CA ALA A 112 0.70 -6.23 7.63
C ALA A 112 -0.46 -5.71 8.48
N ASP A 113 -1.25 -4.78 7.96
CA ASP A 113 -2.46 -4.26 8.62
C ASP A 113 -3.50 -5.37 8.81
N THR A 114 -3.86 -6.09 7.75
CA THR A 114 -4.79 -7.22 7.82
C THR A 114 -4.32 -8.27 8.83
N ALA A 115 -3.02 -8.57 8.85
CA ALA A 115 -2.47 -9.54 9.79
C ALA A 115 -2.54 -9.06 11.24
N SER A 116 -2.18 -7.82 11.50
CA SER A 116 -2.08 -7.27 12.86
C SER A 116 -3.45 -6.89 13.43
N VAL A 117 -4.20 -6.05 12.72
CA VAL A 117 -5.53 -5.57 13.15
C VAL A 117 -6.55 -6.72 13.08
N GLY A 118 -6.50 -7.52 12.01
CA GLY A 118 -7.40 -8.65 11.80
C GLY A 118 -7.27 -9.73 12.86
N SER A 119 -6.04 -10.06 13.28
CA SER A 119 -5.81 -11.07 14.34
C SER A 119 -6.44 -10.68 15.69
N VAL A 120 -6.61 -9.39 15.95
CA VAL A 120 -7.23 -8.87 17.17
C VAL A 120 -8.74 -8.71 16.98
N LEU A 121 -9.16 -8.05 15.91
CA LEU A 121 -10.55 -7.61 15.75
C LEU A 121 -11.48 -8.67 15.17
N ILE A 122 -11.04 -9.54 14.27
CA ILE A 122 -11.92 -10.57 13.71
C ILE A 122 -12.49 -11.48 14.81
N PRO A 123 -11.67 -12.05 15.73
CA PRO A 123 -12.20 -12.86 16.85
C PRO A 123 -13.05 -12.03 17.83
N GLU A 124 -12.71 -10.76 18.05
CA GLU A 124 -13.47 -9.89 18.96
C GLU A 124 -14.85 -9.55 18.38
N MET A 125 -14.93 -9.24 17.10
CA MET A 125 -16.19 -9.00 16.39
C MET A 125 -17.07 -10.26 16.42
N GLU A 126 -16.50 -11.44 16.16
CA GLU A 126 -17.23 -12.71 16.22
C GLU A 126 -17.81 -12.96 17.62
N ARG A 127 -17.03 -12.74 18.68
CA ARG A 127 -17.51 -12.86 20.09
C ARG A 127 -18.65 -11.91 20.40
N LYS A 128 -18.73 -10.75 19.75
CA LYS A 128 -19.80 -9.75 19.90
C LYS A 128 -20.97 -9.96 18.93
N GLY A 129 -21.00 -11.10 18.21
CA GLY A 129 -22.14 -11.50 17.37
C GLY A 129 -22.09 -10.99 15.93
N TYR A 130 -20.95 -10.52 15.44
CA TYR A 130 -20.81 -10.22 14.01
C TYR A 130 -20.51 -11.50 13.22
N PRO A 131 -21.08 -11.67 12.02
CA PRO A 131 -20.71 -12.75 11.13
C PRO A 131 -19.21 -12.70 10.83
N ARG A 132 -18.58 -13.86 10.83
CA ARG A 132 -17.13 -13.99 10.65
C ARG A 132 -16.69 -13.51 9.28
N GLU A 133 -17.48 -13.82 8.24
CA GLU A 133 -17.28 -13.37 6.87
C GLU A 133 -17.32 -11.84 6.76
N PHE A 134 -18.28 -11.20 7.45
CA PHE A 134 -18.36 -9.75 7.49
C PHE A 134 -17.16 -9.13 8.21
N SER A 135 -16.76 -9.69 9.35
CA SER A 135 -15.60 -9.21 10.11
C SER A 135 -14.33 -9.30 9.28
N THR A 136 -14.14 -10.41 8.55
CA THR A 136 -13.03 -10.60 7.62
C THR A 136 -13.09 -9.60 6.47
N ALA A 137 -14.26 -9.41 5.86
CA ALA A 137 -14.44 -8.47 4.76
C ALA A 137 -14.15 -7.01 5.16
N VAL A 138 -14.61 -6.57 6.34
CA VAL A 138 -14.31 -5.23 6.88
C VAL A 138 -12.80 -5.05 7.06
N THR A 139 -12.12 -6.04 7.63
CA THR A 139 -10.67 -5.98 7.87
C THR A 139 -9.89 -5.92 6.55
N VAL A 140 -10.21 -6.82 5.61
CA VAL A 140 -9.55 -6.89 4.30
C VAL A 140 -9.77 -5.61 3.50
N SER A 141 -11.00 -5.12 3.42
CA SER A 141 -11.29 -3.88 2.68
C SER A 141 -10.76 -2.64 3.38
N GLY A 142 -10.83 -2.60 4.71
CA GLY A 142 -10.30 -1.50 5.51
C GLY A 142 -8.77 -1.36 5.39
N SER A 143 -8.05 -2.46 5.23
CA SER A 143 -6.58 -2.43 5.12
C SER A 143 -6.05 -1.73 3.85
N VAL A 144 -6.88 -1.55 2.82
CA VAL A 144 -6.49 -0.83 1.59
C VAL A 144 -6.02 0.60 1.90
N GLN A 145 -6.60 1.25 2.90
CA GLN A 145 -6.19 2.60 3.31
C GLN A 145 -4.76 2.67 3.85
N ALA A 146 -4.21 1.56 4.35
CA ALA A 146 -2.81 1.51 4.79
C ALA A 146 -1.80 1.80 3.68
N LEU A 147 -2.21 1.65 2.42
CA LEU A 147 -1.38 1.96 1.25
C LEU A 147 -1.35 3.45 0.93
N LEU A 148 -2.36 4.19 1.36
CA LEU A 148 -2.54 5.61 1.08
C LEU A 148 -2.09 6.47 2.26
N THR A 149 -2.34 6.01 3.48
CA THR A 149 -2.00 6.76 4.69
C THR A 149 -0.49 6.88 4.85
N PRO A 150 0.06 8.10 4.92
CA PRO A 150 1.50 8.28 5.04
C PRO A 150 2.01 7.93 6.46
N PRO A 151 3.27 7.42 6.54
CA PRO A 151 4.17 7.12 5.44
C PRO A 151 3.87 5.77 4.77
N SER A 152 3.86 5.75 3.44
CA SER A 152 3.65 4.54 2.65
C SER A 152 4.91 4.20 1.85
N HIS A 153 5.44 2.99 2.02
CA HIS A 153 6.58 2.53 1.23
C HIS A 153 6.25 2.40 -0.27
N ASN A 154 4.98 2.20 -0.62
CA ASN A 154 4.52 2.14 -2.01
C ASN A 154 4.60 3.52 -2.70
N SER A 155 4.36 4.60 -1.96
CA SER A 155 4.58 5.96 -2.46
C SER A 155 6.07 6.22 -2.76
N VAL A 156 6.97 5.68 -1.94
CA VAL A 156 8.41 5.74 -2.19
C VAL A 156 8.78 4.95 -3.45
N LEU A 157 8.23 3.73 -3.61
CA LEU A 157 8.41 2.92 -4.82
C LEU A 157 7.93 3.65 -6.08
N TYR A 158 6.77 4.30 -6.00
CA TYR A 158 6.24 5.10 -7.12
C TYR A 158 7.16 6.26 -7.48
N SER A 159 7.62 7.05 -6.50
CA SER A 159 8.58 8.14 -6.72
C SER A 159 9.86 7.65 -7.43
N LEU A 160 10.38 6.49 -7.01
CA LEU A 160 11.57 5.88 -7.61
C LEU A 160 11.32 5.38 -9.03
N ALA A 161 10.19 4.75 -9.27
CA ALA A 161 9.77 4.27 -10.59
C ALA A 161 9.51 5.42 -11.57
N ALA A 162 9.09 6.58 -11.03
CA ALA A 162 8.96 7.84 -11.77
C ALA A 162 10.32 8.54 -12.03
N GLY A 163 11.43 7.87 -11.77
CA GLY A 163 12.77 8.43 -11.97
C GLY A 163 13.18 9.47 -10.92
N GLY A 164 12.49 9.55 -9.78
CA GLY A 164 12.72 10.53 -8.72
C GLY A 164 12.19 11.95 -9.04
N THR A 165 11.45 12.11 -10.13
CA THR A 165 10.87 13.39 -10.53
C THR A 165 9.66 13.77 -9.68
N VAL A 166 9.05 12.81 -8.99
CA VAL A 166 7.89 13.01 -8.12
C VAL A 166 8.34 13.01 -6.67
N SER A 167 8.05 14.10 -5.95
CA SER A 167 8.43 14.26 -4.54
C SER A 167 7.72 13.23 -3.63
N ILE A 168 8.48 12.57 -2.77
CA ILE A 168 7.94 11.65 -1.76
C ILE A 168 7.06 12.42 -0.76
N ALA A 169 7.45 13.64 -0.37
CA ALA A 169 6.65 14.49 0.51
C ALA A 169 5.29 14.82 -0.11
N SER A 170 5.29 15.20 -1.40
CA SER A 170 4.06 15.48 -2.14
C SER A 170 3.15 14.26 -2.22
N LEU A 171 3.71 13.06 -2.45
CA LEU A 171 2.94 11.81 -2.46
C LEU A 171 2.36 11.46 -1.08
N PHE A 172 3.11 11.69 -0.01
CA PHE A 172 2.61 11.47 1.34
C PHE A 172 1.43 12.39 1.65
N MET A 173 1.54 13.67 1.32
CA MET A 173 0.42 14.63 1.51
C MET A 173 -0.76 14.29 0.61
N ALA A 174 -0.51 13.91 -0.64
CA ALA A 174 -1.55 13.51 -1.59
C ALA A 174 -2.34 12.28 -1.14
N GLY A 175 -1.74 11.38 -0.36
CA GLY A 175 -2.38 10.18 0.16
C GLY A 175 -3.37 10.42 1.31
N VAL A 176 -3.22 11.52 2.06
CA VAL A 176 -4.04 11.79 3.25
C VAL A 176 -5.52 11.90 2.90
N MET A 177 -5.89 12.75 1.96
CA MET A 177 -7.30 12.99 1.62
C MET A 177 -7.98 11.78 0.98
N PRO A 178 -7.36 11.06 0.00
CA PRO A 178 -7.90 9.80 -0.49
C PRO A 178 -8.05 8.74 0.61
N GLY A 179 -7.08 8.62 1.53
CA GLY A 179 -7.14 7.71 2.67
C GLY A 179 -8.30 8.03 3.62
N LEU A 180 -8.50 9.30 3.97
CA LEU A 180 -9.63 9.74 4.78
C LEU A 180 -10.97 9.53 4.08
N LEU A 181 -11.04 9.82 2.77
CA LEU A 181 -12.25 9.57 1.97
C LEU A 181 -12.60 8.08 1.98
N LEU A 182 -11.61 7.22 1.77
CA LEU A 182 -11.80 5.77 1.82
C LEU A 182 -12.30 5.33 3.20
N SER A 183 -11.68 5.81 4.27
CA SER A 183 -12.11 5.54 5.65
C SER A 183 -13.55 5.98 5.89
N ALA A 184 -13.91 7.19 5.47
CA ALA A 184 -15.26 7.74 5.66
C ALA A 184 -16.32 6.93 4.90
N VAL A 185 -16.06 6.56 3.64
CA VAL A 185 -16.98 5.75 2.83
C VAL A 185 -17.15 4.36 3.42
N MET A 186 -16.04 3.73 3.87
CA MET A 186 -16.09 2.40 4.52
C MET A 186 -16.83 2.44 5.85
N MET A 187 -16.58 3.47 6.68
CA MET A 187 -17.32 3.66 7.93
C MET A 187 -18.82 3.88 7.65
N GLY A 188 -19.16 4.68 6.65
CA GLY A 188 -20.55 4.91 6.24
C GLY A 188 -21.25 3.60 5.86
N LEU A 189 -20.56 2.76 5.06
CA LEU A 189 -21.09 1.44 4.69
C LEU A 189 -21.26 0.53 5.91
N CYS A 190 -20.31 0.51 6.84
CA CYS A 190 -20.40 -0.25 8.08
C CYS A 190 -21.58 0.21 8.96
N LEU A 191 -21.84 1.52 9.04
CA LEU A 191 -23.01 2.06 9.76
C LEU A 191 -24.33 1.61 9.13
N ILE A 192 -24.42 1.59 7.79
CA ILE A 192 -25.61 1.09 7.08
C ILE A 192 -25.85 -0.39 7.43
N PHE A 193 -24.80 -1.24 7.40
CA PHE A 193 -24.90 -2.63 7.79
C PHE A 193 -25.25 -2.80 9.27
N ALA A 194 -24.65 -1.99 10.15
CA ALA A 194 -24.91 -2.02 11.58
C ALA A 194 -26.38 -1.72 11.90
N LYS A 195 -26.97 -0.75 11.20
CA LYS A 195 -28.39 -0.42 11.34
C LYS A 195 -29.28 -1.52 10.75
N LYS A 196 -28.96 -2.03 9.55
CA LYS A 196 -29.77 -3.05 8.85
C LYS A 196 -29.75 -4.41 9.56
N ARG A 197 -28.62 -4.81 10.14
CA ARG A 197 -28.43 -6.11 10.80
C ARG A 197 -28.53 -6.04 12.32
N ASN A 198 -28.91 -4.89 12.88
CA ASN A 198 -29.05 -4.68 14.33
C ASN A 198 -27.83 -5.08 15.14
N TYR A 199 -26.63 -4.72 14.69
CA TYR A 199 -25.41 -5.01 15.44
C TYR A 199 -25.42 -4.32 16.83
N PRO A 200 -24.71 -4.89 17.82
CA PRO A 200 -24.70 -4.36 19.17
C PRO A 200 -24.10 -2.95 19.21
N LYS A 201 -24.56 -2.17 20.18
CA LYS A 201 -23.96 -0.89 20.54
C LYS A 201 -22.81 -1.17 21.49
N GLY A 202 -21.66 -0.50 21.28
CA GLY A 202 -20.54 -0.61 22.19
C GLY A 202 -20.75 0.18 23.48
N GLU A 203 -19.89 -0.09 24.45
CA GLU A 203 -19.90 0.61 25.74
C GLU A 203 -19.07 1.89 25.65
N VAL A 204 -19.51 2.93 26.38
CA VAL A 204 -18.74 4.17 26.53
C VAL A 204 -17.63 3.94 27.54
N ILE A 205 -16.39 4.12 27.10
CA ILE A 205 -15.21 3.99 27.98
C ILE A 205 -15.12 5.20 28.90
N PRO A 206 -14.99 5.01 30.23
CA PRO A 206 -14.85 6.11 31.18
C PRO A 206 -13.64 7.00 30.85
N LEU A 207 -13.79 8.34 31.03
CA LEU A 207 -12.78 9.32 30.63
C LEU A 207 -11.37 9.01 31.19
N ARG A 208 -11.29 8.58 32.45
CA ARG A 208 -10.01 8.23 33.08
C ARG A 208 -9.30 7.07 32.37
N GLN A 209 -10.09 6.07 31.95
CA GLN A 209 -9.56 4.93 31.20
C GLN A 209 -9.24 5.33 29.76
N ALA A 210 -10.08 6.17 29.13
CA ALA A 210 -9.86 6.71 27.80
C ALA A 210 -8.55 7.50 27.70
N LEU A 211 -8.25 8.36 28.69
CA LEU A 211 -6.99 9.11 28.77
C LEU A 211 -5.77 8.19 28.94
N LYS A 212 -5.89 7.11 29.70
CA LYS A 212 -4.81 6.13 29.84
C LYS A 212 -4.53 5.43 28.51
N ILE A 213 -5.58 4.94 27.84
CA ILE A 213 -5.48 4.29 26.52
C ILE A 213 -4.89 5.26 25.50
N ALA A 214 -5.34 6.51 25.47
CA ALA A 214 -4.80 7.53 24.58
C ALA A 214 -3.31 7.79 24.85
N GLY A 215 -2.90 7.88 26.11
CA GLY A 215 -1.50 8.04 26.50
C GLY A 215 -0.62 6.87 26.05
N GLU A 216 -1.12 5.64 26.15
CA GLU A 216 -0.40 4.45 25.66
C GLU A 216 -0.30 4.42 24.13
N ALA A 217 -1.35 4.82 23.40
CA ALA A 217 -1.36 4.88 21.95
C ALA A 217 -0.51 6.03 21.39
N LEU A 218 -0.40 7.13 22.13
CA LEU A 218 0.34 8.33 21.71
C LEU A 218 1.79 8.02 21.35
N TRP A 219 2.46 7.18 22.12
CA TRP A 219 3.84 6.77 21.82
C TRP A 219 3.98 6.16 20.42
N GLY A 220 2.98 5.43 19.98
CA GLY A 220 2.95 4.86 18.64
C GLY A 220 2.64 5.89 17.57
N LEU A 221 1.64 6.72 17.80
CA LEU A 221 1.25 7.78 16.87
C LEU A 221 2.36 8.84 16.71
N MET A 222 3.21 9.02 17.73
CA MET A 222 4.39 9.91 17.64
C MET A 222 5.34 9.50 16.51
N ALA A 223 5.43 8.23 16.15
CA ALA A 223 6.24 7.82 14.99
C ALA A 223 5.76 8.50 13.69
N MET A 224 4.44 8.53 13.47
CA MET A 224 3.85 9.23 12.31
C MET A 224 4.14 10.74 12.38
N VAL A 225 3.98 11.35 13.55
CA VAL A 225 4.25 12.78 13.77
C VAL A 225 5.72 13.11 13.50
N ILE A 226 6.65 12.27 13.95
CA ILE A 226 8.09 12.42 13.73
C ILE A 226 8.40 12.35 12.23
N ILE A 227 7.84 11.37 11.52
CA ILE A 227 8.10 11.18 10.10
C ILE A 227 7.55 12.36 9.30
N LEU A 228 6.25 12.63 9.43
CA LEU A 228 5.59 13.68 8.65
C LEU A 228 6.07 15.05 9.06
N GLY A 229 6.17 15.31 10.37
CA GLY A 229 6.67 16.58 10.90
C GLY A 229 8.10 16.86 10.47
N GLY A 230 8.97 15.85 10.49
CA GLY A 230 10.37 15.98 10.03
C GLY A 230 10.49 16.29 8.55
N ILE A 231 9.69 15.61 7.71
CA ILE A 231 9.68 15.84 6.25
C ILE A 231 9.07 17.19 5.91
N LEU A 232 7.92 17.55 6.49
CA LEU A 232 7.21 18.79 6.17
C LEU A 232 7.93 20.05 6.66
N SER A 233 8.62 19.94 7.81
CA SER A 233 9.46 21.04 8.30
C SER A 233 10.77 21.23 7.51
N GLY A 234 11.08 20.32 6.57
CA GLY A 234 12.33 20.32 5.82
C GLY A 234 13.58 19.95 6.65
N VAL A 235 13.40 19.52 7.91
CA VAL A 235 14.50 19.10 8.80
C VAL A 235 15.08 17.76 8.38
N PHE A 236 14.22 16.84 7.91
CA PHE A 236 14.61 15.51 7.50
C PHE A 236 14.16 15.20 6.06
N THR A 237 15.01 14.48 5.34
CA THR A 237 14.60 13.78 4.12
C THR A 237 13.72 12.58 4.48
N ALA A 238 13.04 11.99 3.50
CA ALA A 238 12.24 10.78 3.71
C ALA A 238 13.08 9.61 4.27
N THR A 239 14.35 9.50 3.86
CA THR A 239 15.27 8.46 4.32
C THR A 239 15.67 8.67 5.77
N GLU A 240 16.03 9.90 6.14
CA GLU A 240 16.38 10.24 7.52
C GLU A 240 15.19 10.09 8.46
N SER A 241 14.00 10.55 8.05
CA SER A 241 12.77 10.35 8.82
C SER A 241 12.46 8.86 9.05
N ALA A 242 12.68 8.01 8.04
CA ALA A 242 12.51 6.58 8.16
C ALA A 242 13.51 5.96 9.15
N ALA A 243 14.77 6.41 9.13
CA ALA A 243 15.79 5.97 10.08
C ALA A 243 15.45 6.38 11.52
N VAL A 244 15.01 7.63 11.73
CA VAL A 244 14.55 8.12 13.05
C VAL A 244 13.32 7.31 13.52
N ALA A 245 12.40 6.96 12.62
CA ALA A 245 11.25 6.13 12.94
C ALA A 245 11.65 4.72 13.43
N VAL A 246 12.70 4.12 12.86
CA VAL A 246 13.25 2.84 13.35
C VAL A 246 13.74 2.97 14.78
N VAL A 247 14.55 4.00 15.05
CA VAL A 247 15.08 4.25 16.40
C VAL A 247 13.95 4.50 17.40
N TRP A 248 12.97 5.32 17.04
CA TRP A 248 11.80 5.59 17.86
C TRP A 248 10.98 4.33 18.13
N SER A 249 10.67 3.56 17.08
CA SER A 249 9.91 2.33 17.19
C SER A 249 10.58 1.31 18.08
N PHE A 250 11.91 1.16 17.92
CA PHE A 250 12.72 0.28 18.74
C PHE A 250 12.69 0.74 20.22
N PHE A 251 12.91 2.04 20.47
CA PHE A 251 12.86 2.61 21.82
C PHE A 251 11.51 2.37 22.49
N VAL A 252 10.42 2.70 21.80
CA VAL A 252 9.06 2.53 22.34
C VAL A 252 8.75 1.07 22.63
N THR A 253 9.07 0.17 21.70
CA THR A 253 8.78 -1.27 21.84
C THR A 253 9.56 -1.91 22.97
N MET A 254 10.87 -1.61 23.07
CA MET A 254 11.77 -2.30 24.00
C MET A 254 11.78 -1.68 25.40
N PHE A 255 11.64 -0.36 25.52
CA PHE A 255 11.82 0.33 26.81
C PHE A 255 10.51 0.87 27.38
N VAL A 256 9.59 1.36 26.56
CA VAL A 256 8.31 1.91 27.02
C VAL A 256 7.27 0.81 27.19
N TYR A 257 7.01 0.05 26.14
CA TYR A 257 5.99 -1.00 26.18
C TYR A 257 6.49 -2.29 26.80
N ARG A 258 7.75 -2.65 26.55
CA ARG A 258 8.40 -3.88 27.06
C ARG A 258 7.67 -5.16 26.67
N ASP A 259 6.90 -5.12 25.57
CA ASP A 259 6.10 -6.23 25.08
C ASP A 259 6.90 -7.24 24.25
N TYR A 260 8.12 -6.85 23.84
CA TYR A 260 8.97 -7.66 22.95
C TYR A 260 10.25 -8.10 23.68
N LYS A 261 10.57 -9.40 23.58
CA LYS A 261 11.74 -9.97 24.25
C LYS A 261 13.00 -9.80 23.42
N TRP A 262 14.10 -9.40 24.04
CA TRP A 262 15.41 -9.27 23.39
C TRP A 262 15.82 -10.52 22.60
N ARG A 263 15.49 -11.73 23.09
CA ARG A 263 15.78 -13.00 22.43
C ARG A 263 15.02 -13.21 21.10
N GLU A 264 13.95 -12.49 20.88
CA GLU A 264 13.13 -12.56 19.66
C GLU A 264 13.59 -11.58 18.58
N LEU A 265 14.39 -10.58 18.97
CA LEU A 265 14.90 -9.55 18.06
C LEU A 265 15.67 -10.12 16.85
N PRO A 266 16.57 -11.11 16.98
CA PRO A 266 17.23 -11.69 15.82
C PRO A 266 16.26 -12.35 14.84
N LYS A 267 15.16 -12.94 15.33
CA LYS A 267 14.12 -13.53 14.49
C LYS A 267 13.33 -12.47 13.71
N LEU A 268 13.01 -11.35 14.37
CA LEU A 268 12.40 -10.19 13.71
C LEU A 268 13.32 -9.65 12.61
N MET A 269 14.60 -9.41 12.94
CA MET A 269 15.59 -8.91 11.99
C MET A 269 15.74 -9.83 10.79
N HIS A 270 15.85 -11.15 11.02
CA HIS A 270 15.97 -12.12 9.92
C HIS A 270 14.76 -12.08 8.97
N ARG A 271 13.54 -12.00 9.54
CA ARG A 271 12.30 -11.90 8.77
C ARG A 271 12.23 -10.62 7.96
N THR A 272 12.60 -9.50 8.58
CA THR A 272 12.62 -8.18 7.94
C THR A 272 13.67 -8.12 6.82
N VAL A 273 14.89 -8.62 7.05
CA VAL A 273 15.94 -8.69 6.03
C VAL A 273 15.48 -9.52 4.84
N ARG A 274 14.82 -10.66 5.07
CA ARG A 274 14.27 -11.48 3.99
C ARG A 274 13.26 -10.70 3.13
N THR A 275 12.34 -9.97 3.77
CA THR A 275 11.37 -9.12 3.05
C THR A 275 12.06 -8.02 2.26
N ILE A 276 13.01 -7.32 2.86
CA ILE A 276 13.78 -6.26 2.21
C ILE A 276 14.57 -6.82 1.02
N SER A 277 15.21 -7.99 1.16
CA SER A 277 15.98 -8.61 0.08
C SER A 277 15.13 -8.90 -1.16
N ILE A 278 13.90 -9.37 -0.97
CA ILE A 278 12.96 -9.62 -2.08
C ILE A 278 12.65 -8.30 -2.81
N VAL A 279 12.39 -7.23 -2.07
CA VAL A 279 12.10 -5.91 -2.65
C VAL A 279 13.33 -5.34 -3.37
N MET A 280 14.52 -5.48 -2.81
CA MET A 280 15.75 -4.97 -3.42
C MET A 280 16.10 -5.69 -4.74
N ILE A 281 15.97 -7.02 -4.77
CA ILE A 281 16.16 -7.81 -6.00
C ILE A 281 15.15 -7.37 -7.06
N LEU A 282 13.89 -7.19 -6.66
CA LEU A 282 12.83 -6.72 -7.55
C LEU A 282 13.17 -5.36 -8.17
N ILE A 283 13.63 -4.40 -7.36
CA ILE A 283 14.02 -3.06 -7.83
C ILE A 283 15.21 -3.13 -8.79
N GLY A 284 16.24 -3.91 -8.47
CA GLY A 284 17.39 -4.08 -9.33
C GLY A 284 17.01 -4.64 -10.71
N PHE A 285 16.23 -5.71 -10.75
CA PHE A 285 15.80 -6.30 -12.00
C PHE A 285 14.77 -5.42 -12.74
N ALA A 286 13.91 -4.71 -12.03
CA ALA A 286 13.00 -3.73 -12.64
C ALA A 286 13.78 -2.57 -13.30
N ALA A 287 14.87 -2.11 -12.71
CA ALA A 287 15.72 -1.09 -13.33
C ALA A 287 16.36 -1.57 -14.64
N SER A 288 16.85 -2.81 -14.66
CA SER A 288 17.39 -3.43 -15.87
C SER A 288 16.30 -3.63 -16.94
N PHE A 289 15.12 -4.10 -16.53
CA PHE A 289 13.96 -4.25 -17.43
C PHE A 289 13.50 -2.90 -18.01
N GLY A 290 13.39 -1.87 -17.17
CA GLY A 290 13.04 -0.51 -17.59
C GLY A 290 14.04 0.09 -18.56
N TYR A 291 15.33 -0.20 -18.39
CA TYR A 291 16.39 0.21 -19.32
C TYR A 291 16.19 -0.38 -20.73
N VAL A 292 16.01 -1.70 -20.82
CA VAL A 292 15.74 -2.37 -22.10
C VAL A 292 14.43 -1.87 -22.74
N MET A 293 13.41 -1.70 -21.92
CA MET A 293 12.10 -1.17 -22.35
C MET A 293 12.23 0.24 -22.96
N THR A 294 13.08 1.09 -22.38
CA THR A 294 13.35 2.45 -22.88
C THR A 294 14.10 2.41 -24.20
N LEU A 295 15.11 1.55 -24.34
CA LEU A 295 15.86 1.38 -25.58
C LEU A 295 14.97 0.85 -26.72
N MET A 296 14.02 -0.04 -26.43
CA MET A 296 13.03 -0.53 -27.37
C MET A 296 11.90 0.49 -27.65
N GLN A 297 11.94 1.66 -27.03
CA GLN A 297 10.93 2.73 -27.15
C GLN A 297 9.50 2.24 -26.84
N ILE A 298 9.36 1.27 -25.94
CA ILE A 298 8.06 0.70 -25.58
C ILE A 298 7.12 1.74 -24.95
N PRO A 299 7.57 2.62 -24.01
CA PRO A 299 6.72 3.67 -23.45
C PRO A 299 6.12 4.59 -24.52
N SER A 300 6.94 5.03 -25.49
CA SER A 300 6.49 5.91 -26.61
C SER A 300 5.46 5.20 -27.49
N LYS A 301 5.69 3.93 -27.82
CA LYS A 301 4.75 3.12 -28.63
C LYS A 301 3.41 2.95 -27.91
N ILE A 302 3.42 2.70 -26.59
CA ILE A 302 2.23 2.58 -25.77
C ILE A 302 1.52 3.92 -25.64
N THR A 303 2.27 5.02 -25.45
CA THR A 303 1.70 6.38 -25.39
C THR A 303 0.95 6.69 -26.68
N THR A 304 1.58 6.47 -27.83
CA THR A 304 0.93 6.67 -29.12
C THR A 304 -0.33 5.82 -29.25
N ALA A 305 -0.30 4.56 -28.85
CA ALA A 305 -1.48 3.67 -28.90
C ALA A 305 -2.64 4.21 -28.03
N PHE A 306 -2.36 4.70 -26.82
CA PHE A 306 -3.39 5.30 -25.95
C PHE A 306 -3.95 6.60 -26.54
N LEU A 307 -3.09 7.47 -27.06
CA LEU A 307 -3.50 8.76 -27.64
C LEU A 307 -4.27 8.58 -28.95
N THR A 308 -4.04 7.50 -29.70
CA THR A 308 -4.84 7.16 -30.89
C THR A 308 -6.18 6.49 -30.54
N LEU A 309 -6.32 5.95 -29.33
CA LEU A 309 -7.56 5.31 -28.88
C LEU A 309 -8.67 6.34 -28.62
N SER A 310 -8.34 7.48 -28.04
CA SER A 310 -9.29 8.56 -27.73
C SER A 310 -8.56 9.88 -27.44
N ASP A 311 -9.15 10.99 -27.88
CA ASP A 311 -8.71 12.34 -27.49
C ASP A 311 -9.25 12.76 -26.11
N ASN A 312 -10.16 11.97 -25.53
CA ASN A 312 -10.78 12.29 -24.26
C ASN A 312 -9.96 11.69 -23.10
N ARG A 313 -9.34 12.58 -22.30
CA ARG A 313 -8.53 12.19 -21.13
C ARG A 313 -9.29 11.29 -20.13
N TYR A 314 -10.60 11.49 -19.99
CA TYR A 314 -11.41 10.70 -19.06
C TYR A 314 -11.56 9.25 -19.52
N VAL A 315 -11.68 9.02 -20.83
CA VAL A 315 -11.72 7.69 -21.43
C VAL A 315 -10.37 6.99 -21.26
N ILE A 316 -9.27 7.69 -21.50
CA ILE A 316 -7.92 7.13 -21.33
C ILE A 316 -7.70 6.72 -19.87
N LEU A 317 -8.06 7.58 -18.90
CA LEU A 317 -7.95 7.26 -17.46
C LEU A 317 -8.82 6.05 -17.08
N MET A 318 -10.01 5.89 -17.66
CA MET A 318 -10.86 4.73 -17.42
C MET A 318 -10.22 3.45 -17.97
N CYS A 319 -9.66 3.50 -19.17
CA CYS A 319 -8.92 2.37 -19.77
C CYS A 319 -7.71 1.97 -18.92
N ILE A 320 -6.95 2.96 -18.44
CA ILE A 320 -5.81 2.73 -17.53
C ILE A 320 -6.30 2.11 -16.22
N ASN A 321 -7.36 2.63 -15.61
CA ASN A 321 -7.94 2.08 -14.39
C ASN A 321 -8.37 0.62 -14.55
N PHE A 322 -9.03 0.31 -15.66
CA PHE A 322 -9.46 -1.07 -15.94
C PHE A 322 -8.26 -2.01 -16.12
N MET A 323 -7.24 -1.58 -16.85
CA MET A 323 -5.98 -2.32 -17.01
C MET A 323 -5.28 -2.54 -15.68
N LEU A 324 -5.15 -1.51 -14.85
CA LEU A 324 -4.53 -1.60 -13.52
C LEU A 324 -5.28 -2.54 -12.60
N LEU A 325 -6.63 -2.47 -12.57
CA LEU A 325 -7.46 -3.40 -11.80
C LEU A 325 -7.22 -4.84 -12.23
N LEU A 326 -7.24 -5.11 -13.52
CA LEU A 326 -7.03 -6.45 -14.06
C LEU A 326 -5.64 -7.00 -13.69
N LEU A 327 -4.59 -6.21 -13.89
CA LEU A 327 -3.22 -6.61 -13.55
C LEU A 327 -3.04 -6.76 -12.03
N GLY A 328 -3.66 -5.89 -11.23
CA GLY A 328 -3.61 -5.92 -9.77
C GLY A 328 -4.24 -7.16 -9.16
N THR A 329 -5.16 -7.84 -9.86
CA THR A 329 -5.72 -9.12 -9.38
C THR A 329 -4.74 -10.29 -9.51
N VAL A 330 -3.74 -10.17 -10.38
CA VAL A 330 -2.81 -11.27 -10.73
C VAL A 330 -1.44 -11.08 -10.08
N MET A 331 -1.02 -9.83 -9.89
CA MET A 331 0.33 -9.50 -9.40
C MET A 331 0.26 -8.63 -8.16
N ASP A 332 1.31 -8.72 -7.34
CA ASP A 332 1.50 -7.83 -6.20
C ASP A 332 1.75 -6.37 -6.64
N MET A 333 1.46 -5.44 -5.73
CA MET A 333 1.50 -4.00 -5.99
C MET A 333 2.90 -3.47 -6.31
N ALA A 334 3.93 -3.91 -5.60
CA ALA A 334 5.27 -3.40 -5.76
C ALA A 334 5.85 -3.64 -7.17
N PRO A 335 5.78 -4.85 -7.74
CA PRO A 335 6.17 -5.09 -9.13
C PRO A 335 5.39 -4.24 -10.13
N LEU A 336 4.07 -4.12 -9.93
CA LEU A 336 3.23 -3.34 -10.84
C LEU A 336 3.57 -1.86 -10.85
N ILE A 337 3.86 -1.27 -9.68
CA ILE A 337 4.34 0.10 -9.60
C ILE A 337 5.64 0.27 -10.39
N LEU A 338 6.62 -0.62 -10.18
CA LEU A 338 7.93 -0.51 -10.82
C LEU A 338 7.90 -0.69 -12.34
N ILE A 339 6.99 -1.54 -12.84
CA ILE A 339 6.85 -1.82 -14.27
C ILE A 339 5.98 -0.78 -14.95
N LEU A 340 4.80 -0.48 -14.38
CA LEU A 340 3.78 0.31 -15.06
C LEU A 340 4.01 1.81 -14.94
N THR A 341 4.66 2.28 -13.87
CA THR A 341 4.92 3.72 -13.72
C THR A 341 5.74 4.28 -14.90
N PRO A 342 6.91 3.73 -15.28
CA PRO A 342 7.66 4.27 -16.42
C PRO A 342 6.95 4.11 -17.76
N ILE A 343 6.02 3.17 -17.88
CA ILE A 343 5.20 2.96 -19.08
C ILE A 343 4.09 4.00 -19.17
N LEU A 344 3.36 4.21 -18.07
CA LEU A 344 2.15 5.01 -18.07
C LEU A 344 2.42 6.49 -17.79
N LEU A 345 3.53 6.83 -17.11
CA LEU A 345 3.85 8.21 -16.78
C LEU A 345 3.91 9.13 -18.02
N PRO A 346 4.54 8.74 -19.15
CA PRO A 346 4.50 9.55 -20.37
C PRO A 346 3.08 9.67 -20.95
N VAL A 347 2.24 8.65 -20.82
CA VAL A 347 0.84 8.68 -21.29
C VAL A 347 0.06 9.74 -20.52
N ILE A 348 0.11 9.65 -19.17
CA ILE A 348 -0.71 10.52 -18.30
C ILE A 348 -0.24 11.98 -18.33
N THR A 349 1.07 12.22 -18.46
CA THR A 349 1.61 13.57 -18.64
C THR A 349 1.22 14.14 -19.99
N GLY A 350 1.19 13.31 -21.04
CA GLY A 350 0.74 13.70 -22.39
C GLY A 350 -0.72 14.14 -22.45
N ILE A 351 -1.58 13.64 -21.56
CA ILE A 351 -2.99 14.06 -21.43
C ILE A 351 -3.21 15.13 -20.34
N GLY A 352 -2.13 15.72 -19.82
CA GLY A 352 -2.18 16.79 -18.83
C GLY A 352 -2.61 16.37 -17.43
N VAL A 353 -2.35 15.12 -17.03
CA VAL A 353 -2.59 14.62 -15.66
C VAL A 353 -1.32 14.78 -14.84
N ASP A 354 -1.47 15.30 -13.63
CA ASP A 354 -0.36 15.50 -12.70
C ASP A 354 0.21 14.15 -12.23
N PRO A 355 1.54 13.96 -12.22
CA PRO A 355 2.20 12.73 -11.79
C PRO A 355 1.90 12.32 -10.34
N VAL A 356 1.75 13.27 -9.40
CA VAL A 356 1.39 12.99 -8.00
C VAL A 356 -0.02 12.45 -7.93
N HIS A 357 -0.95 13.09 -8.66
CA HIS A 357 -2.33 12.63 -8.75
C HIS A 357 -2.44 11.21 -9.32
N PHE A 358 -1.69 10.94 -10.40
CA PHE A 358 -1.65 9.59 -10.97
C PHE A 358 -1.08 8.55 -10.00
N GLY A 359 -0.09 8.93 -9.22
CA GLY A 359 0.42 8.07 -8.14
C GLY A 359 -0.70 7.63 -7.19
N MET A 360 -1.58 8.54 -6.78
CA MET A 360 -2.71 8.21 -5.92
C MET A 360 -3.74 7.31 -6.62
N ILE A 361 -4.05 7.58 -7.90
CA ILE A 361 -4.92 6.70 -8.70
C ILE A 361 -4.35 5.27 -8.72
N MET A 362 -3.06 5.13 -9.00
CA MET A 362 -2.39 3.83 -9.07
C MET A 362 -2.42 3.11 -7.71
N LEU A 363 -2.13 3.82 -6.60
CA LEU A 363 -2.11 3.23 -5.26
C LEU A 363 -3.50 2.74 -4.83
N VAL A 364 -4.55 3.52 -5.06
CA VAL A 364 -5.94 3.11 -4.77
C VAL A 364 -6.33 1.90 -5.62
N ASN A 365 -6.05 1.96 -6.92
CA ASN A 365 -6.44 0.96 -7.89
C ASN A 365 -5.78 -0.40 -7.59
N LEU A 366 -4.45 -0.42 -7.46
CA LEU A 366 -3.70 -1.63 -7.14
C LEU A 366 -4.04 -2.15 -5.73
N GLY A 367 -4.37 -1.26 -4.79
CA GLY A 367 -4.87 -1.64 -3.47
C GLY A 367 -6.18 -2.45 -3.55
N ILE A 368 -7.09 -2.09 -4.45
CA ILE A 368 -8.29 -2.88 -4.73
C ILE A 368 -7.89 -4.23 -5.35
N GLY A 369 -6.91 -4.26 -6.23
CA GLY A 369 -6.37 -5.49 -6.81
C GLY A 369 -5.88 -6.48 -5.75
N LEU A 370 -5.17 -6.02 -4.71
CA LEU A 370 -4.65 -6.87 -3.63
C LEU A 370 -5.73 -7.62 -2.83
N ILE A 371 -6.96 -7.16 -2.86
CA ILE A 371 -8.09 -7.81 -2.18
C ILE A 371 -9.02 -8.55 -3.15
N THR A 372 -8.70 -8.55 -4.45
CA THR A 372 -9.55 -9.11 -5.52
C THR A 372 -8.96 -10.43 -6.06
N PRO A 373 -9.79 -11.50 -6.26
CA PRO A 373 -9.33 -12.73 -6.90
C PRO A 373 -8.78 -12.45 -8.33
N PRO A 374 -7.91 -13.34 -8.89
CA PRO A 374 -7.57 -14.69 -8.44
C PRO A 374 -6.43 -14.76 -7.40
N VAL A 375 -5.49 -13.80 -7.36
CA VAL A 375 -4.36 -13.88 -6.42
C VAL A 375 -4.66 -13.15 -5.12
N GLY A 376 -4.90 -11.82 -5.12
CA GLY A 376 -5.30 -11.06 -3.95
C GLY A 376 -4.54 -11.35 -2.65
N ALA A 377 -3.28 -10.94 -2.52
CA ALA A 377 -2.45 -11.30 -1.36
C ALA A 377 -3.09 -10.98 0.00
N VAL A 378 -3.76 -9.85 0.09
CA VAL A 378 -4.47 -9.41 1.31
C VAL A 378 -5.72 -10.27 1.55
N LEU A 379 -6.43 -10.64 0.48
CA LEU A 379 -7.59 -11.53 0.55
C LEU A 379 -7.22 -12.88 1.16
N PHE A 380 -6.10 -13.48 0.73
CA PHE A 380 -5.61 -14.75 1.29
C PHE A 380 -5.27 -14.64 2.76
N VAL A 381 -4.54 -13.59 3.15
CA VAL A 381 -4.16 -13.36 4.54
C VAL A 381 -5.39 -13.16 5.43
N GLY A 382 -6.33 -12.32 4.99
CA GLY A 382 -7.58 -12.08 5.72
C GLY A 382 -8.43 -13.33 5.87
N SER A 383 -8.59 -14.11 4.78
CA SER A 383 -9.33 -15.37 4.79
C SER A 383 -8.70 -16.42 5.73
N ALA A 384 -7.37 -16.50 5.76
CA ALA A 384 -6.64 -17.39 6.65
C ALA A 384 -6.83 -17.01 8.14
N ILE A 385 -6.73 -15.73 8.49
CA ILE A 385 -6.93 -15.22 9.86
C ILE A 385 -8.40 -15.38 10.26
N GLY A 386 -9.31 -15.02 9.35
CA GLY A 386 -10.75 -15.20 9.55
C GLY A 386 -11.19 -16.65 9.58
N LYS A 387 -10.34 -17.62 9.16
CA LYS A 387 -10.71 -19.03 8.97
C LYS A 387 -11.98 -19.16 8.14
N VAL A 388 -12.13 -18.34 7.13
CA VAL A 388 -13.25 -18.27 6.20
C VAL A 388 -12.75 -18.67 4.81
N SER A 389 -13.56 -19.36 4.03
CA SER A 389 -13.18 -19.67 2.65
C SER A 389 -13.05 -18.38 1.82
N ILE A 390 -12.15 -18.40 0.84
CA ILE A 390 -11.95 -17.25 -0.06
C ILE A 390 -13.26 -16.85 -0.74
N GLU A 391 -14.03 -17.82 -1.19
CA GLU A 391 -15.31 -17.60 -1.85
C GLU A 391 -16.32 -16.88 -0.93
N ALA A 392 -16.44 -17.31 0.34
CA ALA A 392 -17.32 -16.65 1.31
C ALA A 392 -16.83 -15.23 1.65
N THR A 393 -15.51 -15.04 1.76
CA THR A 393 -14.91 -13.72 1.96
C THR A 393 -15.21 -12.80 0.78
N VAL A 394 -15.05 -13.27 -0.47
CA VAL A 394 -15.34 -12.49 -1.68
C VAL A 394 -16.82 -12.11 -1.76
N LYS A 395 -17.74 -13.04 -1.45
CA LYS A 395 -19.18 -12.73 -1.38
C LYS A 395 -19.47 -11.62 -0.36
N ALA A 396 -18.82 -11.66 0.81
CA ALA A 396 -18.97 -10.63 1.83
C ALA A 396 -18.32 -9.29 1.43
N LEU A 397 -17.27 -9.32 0.57
CA LEU A 397 -16.59 -8.14 0.06
C LEU A 397 -17.36 -7.39 -1.04
N LEU A 398 -18.34 -8.00 -1.71
CA LEU A 398 -19.05 -7.37 -2.84
C LEU A 398 -19.52 -5.93 -2.58
N PRO A 399 -20.20 -5.60 -1.47
CA PRO A 399 -20.61 -4.23 -1.20
C PRO A 399 -19.40 -3.30 -0.92
N PHE A 400 -18.31 -3.84 -0.37
CA PHE A 400 -17.06 -3.09 -0.14
C PHE A 400 -16.31 -2.81 -1.43
N TYR A 401 -16.31 -3.74 -2.40
CA TYR A 401 -15.76 -3.47 -3.74
C TYR A 401 -16.48 -2.31 -4.42
N LEU A 402 -17.82 -2.25 -4.33
CA LEU A 402 -18.56 -1.12 -4.88
C LEU A 402 -18.15 0.20 -4.23
N ALA A 403 -18.03 0.21 -2.90
CA ALA A 403 -17.60 1.40 -2.16
C ALA A 403 -16.16 1.83 -2.56
N LEU A 404 -15.24 0.89 -2.66
CA LEU A 404 -13.86 1.12 -3.08
C LEU A 404 -13.79 1.62 -4.53
N PHE A 405 -14.60 1.05 -5.42
CA PHE A 405 -14.68 1.49 -6.80
C PHE A 405 -15.21 2.93 -6.91
N LEU A 406 -16.20 3.31 -6.11
CA LEU A 406 -16.68 4.69 -6.05
C LEU A 406 -15.59 5.65 -5.56
N VAL A 407 -14.80 5.25 -4.55
CA VAL A 407 -13.65 6.03 -4.09
C VAL A 407 -12.59 6.15 -5.20
N LEU A 408 -12.29 5.07 -5.92
CA LEU A 408 -11.37 5.07 -7.05
C LEU A 408 -11.83 6.05 -8.13
N MET A 409 -13.11 6.04 -8.49
CA MET A 409 -13.67 6.95 -9.47
C MET A 409 -13.61 8.41 -8.99
N ALA A 410 -13.93 8.67 -7.72
CA ALA A 410 -13.81 9.99 -7.13
C ALA A 410 -12.37 10.49 -7.15
N VAL A 411 -11.40 9.67 -6.74
CA VAL A 411 -9.98 10.01 -6.79
C VAL A 411 -9.51 10.22 -8.23
N THR A 412 -9.94 9.40 -9.19
CA THR A 412 -9.53 9.52 -10.59
C THR A 412 -10.01 10.80 -11.25
N TYR A 413 -11.27 11.18 -11.02
CA TYR A 413 -11.90 12.28 -11.77
C TYR A 413 -11.95 13.61 -11.02
N ILE A 414 -11.58 13.62 -9.74
CA ILE A 414 -11.52 14.85 -8.92
C ILE A 414 -10.08 15.04 -8.42
N PRO A 415 -9.20 15.68 -9.22
CA PRO A 415 -7.78 15.87 -8.85
C PRO A 415 -7.58 16.60 -7.51
N ALA A 416 -8.53 17.46 -7.14
CA ALA A 416 -8.49 18.17 -5.86
C ALA A 416 -8.41 17.23 -4.65
N ILE A 417 -8.96 16.02 -4.72
CA ILE A 417 -8.87 15.06 -3.63
C ILE A 417 -7.41 14.68 -3.32
N SER A 418 -6.57 14.58 -4.35
CA SER A 418 -5.16 14.24 -4.18
C SER A 418 -4.25 15.46 -4.10
N LEU A 419 -4.56 16.54 -4.84
CA LEU A 419 -3.64 17.67 -5.02
C LEU A 419 -3.88 18.84 -4.06
N TRP A 420 -5.07 18.92 -3.44
CA TRP A 420 -5.40 20.03 -2.56
C TRP A 420 -4.44 20.15 -1.37
N LEU A 421 -4.20 19.06 -0.64
CA LEU A 421 -3.34 19.10 0.54
C LEU A 421 -1.86 19.39 0.19
N PRO A 422 -1.25 18.75 -0.83
CA PRO A 422 0.09 19.13 -1.27
C PRO A 422 0.21 20.61 -1.67
N SER A 423 -0.77 21.17 -2.36
CA SER A 423 -0.73 22.57 -2.81
C SER A 423 -0.87 23.60 -1.70
N VAL A 424 -1.36 23.19 -0.50
CA VAL A 424 -1.51 24.07 0.67
C VAL A 424 -0.32 23.96 1.62
N VAL A 425 0.32 22.78 1.68
CA VAL A 425 1.34 22.48 2.69
C VAL A 425 2.76 22.58 2.14
N LEU A 426 2.94 22.35 0.85
CA LEU A 426 4.23 22.38 0.14
C LEU A 426 4.29 23.50 -0.87
#